data_de3116e7cb09abb5c58ac4fb2faac6e1
#
_entry.id   de3116e7cb09abb5c58ac4fb2faac6e1
#
_cell.length_a   1.000
_cell.length_b   1.000
_cell.length_c   1.000
_cell.angle_alpha   90.00
_cell.angle_beta   90.00
_cell.angle_gamma   90.00
#
_symmetry.space_group_name_H-M   'P 1'
#
loop_
_entity.id
_entity.type
_entity.pdbx_description
1 polymer ?
#
loop_
_entity_poly.entity_id
_entity_poly.type
_entity_poly.pdbx_seq_one_letter_code
_entity_poly.pdbx_strand_id
1 'polypeptide(L)'
;MTTKHKSVLSILTLVSLLMITACQDYEVKTIVNKDGSGTRTVILTMDPYKEFSDSTVTLENAEKLFRVTEAGDWDLSWSGEPYVPESHPIYTRTRKISGIDDWSSGLNEVFVKGTFHADELDHIELKSRIDIETRQGSAGTSYTYRERFRWIGLKPVLRNWFTDVICNSIQEHYGLNDGAGLAELRGLYAGVIDLAWETFIDNEKLEAEGADIISTLVRNTKRIIERTGKTVESEELTAILTADLMDENDKIVDRAERELPGVFGAGFTGIKLSVTLPGIIMESNADKTDGNTVTWEFGALDPLKAEKELFVRSEIIE
;
A
#
# COMPACT_ATOMS: atom_id res chain seq x y z
N MET A 1 22.02 19.45 17.56
CA MET A 1 21.49 18.35 16.69
C MET A 1 22.36 18.33 15.45
N THR A 2 23.22 17.35 15.34
CA THR A 2 24.28 17.29 14.34
C THR A 2 23.71 16.88 12.98
N THR A 3 24.22 17.48 11.93
CA THR A 3 23.87 17.30 10.51
C THR A 3 23.82 15.83 10.04
N LYS A 4 24.44 14.91 10.79
CA LYS A 4 24.47 13.46 10.51
C LYS A 4 23.12 12.74 10.62
N HIS A 5 22.17 13.27 11.41
CA HIS A 5 20.84 12.62 11.54
C HIS A 5 19.84 13.01 10.45
N LYS A 6 20.10 14.07 9.70
CA LYS A 6 19.19 14.50 8.63
C LYS A 6 19.25 13.61 7.38
N SER A 7 20.38 12.97 7.11
CA SER A 7 20.63 12.24 5.87
C SER A 7 20.05 10.83 5.84
N VAL A 8 19.93 10.15 6.98
CA VAL A 8 19.30 8.82 7.07
C VAL A 8 17.79 8.92 6.87
N LEU A 9 17.24 10.09 7.19
CA LEU A 9 15.80 10.36 7.12
C LEU A 9 15.22 10.28 5.69
N SER A 10 15.99 10.26 4.64
CA SER A 10 15.55 10.62 3.29
C SER A 10 15.20 9.48 2.36
N ILE A 11 15.92 8.35 2.37
CA ILE A 11 15.41 7.08 1.77
C ILE A 11 14.09 6.72 2.45
N LEU A 12 13.96 7.13 3.65
CA LEU A 12 12.96 6.86 4.65
C LEU A 12 11.78 7.80 4.53
N THR A 13 12.04 9.07 4.21
CA THR A 13 11.03 10.07 3.93
C THR A 13 10.27 9.70 2.64
N LEU A 14 10.89 9.00 1.69
CA LEU A 14 10.21 8.60 0.45
C LEU A 14 9.13 7.54 0.74
N VAL A 15 9.42 6.53 1.55
CA VAL A 15 8.40 5.57 2.00
C VAL A 15 7.37 6.26 2.89
N SER A 16 7.80 7.28 3.68
CA SER A 16 6.90 8.07 4.53
C SER A 16 6.10 9.11 3.75
N LEU A 17 6.64 9.71 2.69
CA LEU A 17 5.92 10.64 1.82
C LEU A 17 4.80 9.94 1.04
N LEU A 18 4.97 8.68 0.69
CA LEU A 18 3.90 7.85 0.15
C LEU A 18 2.75 7.61 1.17
N MET A 19 2.91 8.05 2.44
CA MET A 19 1.93 7.82 3.50
C MET A 19 1.20 9.08 3.99
N ILE A 20 1.45 10.29 3.44
CA ILE A 20 1.06 11.54 4.12
C ILE A 20 -0.24 12.19 3.62
N THR A 21 -0.74 11.89 2.44
CA THR A 21 -1.97 12.54 1.94
C THR A 21 -2.88 11.55 1.22
N ALA A 22 -3.92 11.12 1.92
CA ALA A 22 -5.02 10.40 1.28
C ALA A 22 -5.83 11.40 0.44
N CYS A 23 -5.79 11.26 -0.88
CA CYS A 23 -6.61 12.05 -1.79
C CYS A 23 -7.62 11.17 -2.55
N GLN A 24 -7.59 9.86 -2.33
CA GLN A 24 -8.62 8.93 -2.81
C GLN A 24 -9.30 8.29 -1.61
N ASP A 25 -10.63 8.34 -1.60
CA ASP A 25 -11.43 7.74 -0.54
C ASP A 25 -12.01 6.40 -1.02
N TYR A 26 -11.67 5.35 -0.29
CA TYR A 26 -12.24 4.02 -0.47
C TYR A 26 -13.11 3.67 0.73
N GLU A 27 -14.42 3.78 0.57
CA GLU A 27 -15.37 3.46 1.63
C GLU A 27 -16.05 2.11 1.38
N VAL A 28 -16.07 1.28 2.41
CA VAL A 28 -16.76 -0.01 2.39
C VAL A 28 -17.79 -0.06 3.49
N LYS A 29 -19.03 -0.40 3.14
CA LYS A 29 -20.14 -0.60 4.08
C LYS A 29 -20.62 -2.04 4.02
N THR A 30 -20.50 -2.75 5.11
CA THR A 30 -20.96 -4.14 5.27
C THR A 30 -22.09 -4.19 6.27
N ILE A 31 -23.21 -4.78 5.89
CA ILE A 31 -24.37 -5.01 6.76
C ILE A 31 -24.63 -6.50 6.79
N VAL A 32 -24.59 -7.09 7.97
CA VAL A 32 -24.94 -8.51 8.22
C VAL A 32 -26.29 -8.58 8.91
N ASN A 33 -27.18 -9.37 8.36
CA ASN A 33 -28.51 -9.61 8.92
C ASN A 33 -28.49 -10.80 9.91
N LYS A 34 -29.57 -10.96 10.69
CA LYS A 34 -29.71 -12.05 11.68
C LYS A 34 -29.66 -13.45 11.07
N ASP A 35 -30.08 -13.60 9.83
CA ASP A 35 -30.08 -14.86 9.06
C ASP A 35 -28.73 -15.13 8.35
N GLY A 36 -27.72 -14.27 8.56
CA GLY A 36 -26.41 -14.36 7.91
C GLY A 36 -26.39 -13.79 6.49
N SER A 37 -27.52 -13.38 5.93
CA SER A 37 -27.57 -12.61 4.69
C SER A 37 -27.01 -11.20 4.91
N GLY A 38 -26.85 -10.42 3.84
CA GLY A 38 -26.41 -9.04 4.01
C GLY A 38 -26.15 -8.29 2.72
N THR A 39 -25.49 -7.14 2.87
CA THR A 39 -25.05 -6.32 1.74
C THR A 39 -23.62 -5.82 1.98
N ARG A 40 -22.87 -5.71 0.90
CA ARG A 40 -21.58 -5.04 0.88
C ARG A 40 -21.57 -4.00 -0.22
N THR A 41 -21.40 -2.75 0.18
CA THR A 41 -21.31 -1.60 -0.73
C THR A 41 -19.90 -1.06 -0.69
N VAL A 42 -19.28 -0.94 -1.85
CA VAL A 42 -17.97 -0.30 -2.05
C VAL A 42 -18.19 1.01 -2.77
N ILE A 43 -17.58 2.06 -2.27
CA ILE A 43 -17.62 3.40 -2.84
C ILE A 43 -16.18 3.84 -3.03
N LEU A 44 -15.80 4.12 -4.26
CA LEU A 44 -14.49 4.64 -4.63
C LEU A 44 -14.67 6.05 -5.18
N THR A 45 -14.13 7.04 -4.48
CA THR A 45 -14.05 8.42 -4.96
C THR A 45 -12.64 8.65 -5.50
N MET A 46 -12.51 9.04 -6.76
CA MET A 46 -11.24 9.29 -7.42
C MET A 46 -11.01 10.78 -7.61
N ASP A 47 -9.75 11.21 -7.52
CA ASP A 47 -9.31 12.54 -7.94
C ASP A 47 -8.23 12.46 -9.02
N PRO A 48 -8.59 12.09 -10.27
CA PRO A 48 -7.62 11.89 -11.33
C PRO A 48 -6.94 13.18 -11.79
N TYR A 49 -7.44 14.36 -11.36
CA TYR A 49 -6.93 15.64 -11.81
C TYR A 49 -5.92 16.28 -10.86
N LYS A 50 -5.94 15.92 -9.57
CA LYS A 50 -5.04 16.50 -8.57
C LYS A 50 -3.77 15.71 -8.33
N GLU A 51 -3.88 14.38 -8.38
CA GLU A 51 -2.82 13.49 -7.94
C GLU A 51 -1.94 13.00 -9.06
N PHE A 52 -2.49 12.98 -10.24
CA PHE A 52 -1.79 12.58 -11.44
C PHE A 52 -1.66 13.83 -12.33
N SER A 53 -0.92 14.82 -11.85
CA SER A 53 -0.72 16.09 -12.55
C SER A 53 0.05 15.95 -13.86
N ASP A 54 0.73 14.82 -14.06
CA ASP A 54 1.36 14.50 -15.32
C ASP A 54 0.36 13.77 -16.22
N SER A 55 0.30 14.16 -17.47
CA SER A 55 -0.63 13.77 -18.52
C SER A 55 -0.73 12.25 -18.82
N THR A 56 -0.04 11.42 -18.07
CA THR A 56 0.03 9.96 -18.29
C THR A 56 -1.10 9.18 -17.61
N VAL A 57 -1.74 9.74 -16.57
CA VAL A 57 -2.84 9.07 -15.90
C VAL A 57 -4.16 9.72 -16.27
N THR A 58 -4.87 9.09 -17.17
CA THR A 58 -6.23 9.45 -17.57
C THR A 58 -7.25 8.78 -16.62
N LEU A 59 -8.50 9.27 -16.63
CA LEU A 59 -9.61 8.62 -15.94
C LEU A 59 -9.70 7.12 -16.31
N GLU A 60 -9.54 6.78 -17.60
CA GLU A 60 -9.54 5.39 -18.07
C GLU A 60 -8.45 4.54 -17.43
N ASN A 61 -7.24 5.11 -17.26
CA ASN A 61 -6.13 4.41 -16.63
C ASN A 61 -6.37 4.25 -15.11
N ALA A 62 -6.92 5.27 -14.44
CA ALA A 62 -7.30 5.17 -13.04
C ALA A 62 -8.38 4.09 -12.83
N GLU A 63 -9.38 4.02 -13.71
CA GLU A 63 -10.40 2.97 -13.72
C GLU A 63 -9.80 1.57 -13.84
N LYS A 64 -8.77 1.40 -14.68
CA LYS A 64 -8.06 0.11 -14.83
C LYS A 64 -7.28 -0.24 -13.56
N LEU A 65 -6.60 0.71 -12.94
CA LEU A 65 -5.86 0.49 -11.69
C LEU A 65 -6.75 -0.05 -10.57
N PHE A 66 -7.93 0.52 -10.43
CA PHE A 66 -8.91 0.12 -9.42
C PHE A 66 -9.87 -0.96 -9.91
N ARG A 67 -9.65 -1.55 -11.09
CA ARG A 67 -10.48 -2.60 -11.70
C ARG A 67 -11.97 -2.26 -11.82
N VAL A 68 -12.31 -0.99 -11.91
CA VAL A 68 -13.70 -0.56 -12.00
C VAL A 68 -14.33 -1.06 -13.31
N THR A 69 -13.54 -1.05 -14.39
CA THR A 69 -13.98 -1.50 -15.73
C THR A 69 -14.07 -3.01 -15.87
N GLU A 70 -13.30 -3.78 -15.10
CA GLU A 70 -13.28 -5.26 -15.24
C GLU A 70 -14.51 -5.93 -14.63
N ALA A 71 -15.09 -5.36 -13.59
CA ALA A 71 -16.20 -5.99 -12.88
C ALA A 71 -17.58 -5.77 -13.52
N GLY A 72 -17.74 -4.75 -14.35
CA GLY A 72 -18.94 -4.50 -15.17
C GLY A 72 -20.23 -4.14 -14.41
N ASP A 73 -20.19 -4.07 -13.07
CA ASP A 73 -21.35 -3.86 -12.20
C ASP A 73 -21.19 -2.63 -11.27
N TRP A 74 -20.44 -1.63 -11.74
CA TRP A 74 -20.24 -0.37 -11.05
C TRP A 74 -21.18 0.71 -11.58
N ASP A 75 -21.78 1.44 -10.65
CA ASP A 75 -22.55 2.65 -10.95
C ASP A 75 -21.63 3.86 -10.84
N LEU A 76 -21.53 4.66 -11.92
CA LEU A 76 -20.77 5.91 -11.97
C LEU A 76 -21.69 7.09 -11.67
N SER A 77 -21.28 7.90 -10.72
CA SER A 77 -21.84 9.22 -10.43
C SER A 77 -20.72 10.26 -10.28
N TRP A 78 -21.07 11.52 -10.08
CA TRP A 78 -20.10 12.60 -9.92
C TRP A 78 -20.47 13.46 -8.72
N SER A 79 -19.45 13.98 -8.01
CA SER A 79 -19.67 14.91 -6.87
C SER A 79 -20.23 16.28 -7.30
N GLY A 80 -20.17 16.60 -8.59
CA GLY A 80 -20.65 17.85 -9.21
C GLY A 80 -20.93 17.64 -10.69
N GLU A 81 -20.61 18.65 -11.52
CA GLU A 81 -20.74 18.55 -12.97
C GLU A 81 -19.67 17.58 -13.54
N PRO A 82 -20.06 16.63 -14.41
CA PRO A 82 -19.12 15.64 -14.97
C PRO A 82 -17.98 16.30 -15.77
N TYR A 83 -16.78 15.69 -15.66
CA TYR A 83 -15.59 16.05 -16.44
C TYR A 83 -15.03 17.47 -16.20
N VAL A 84 -15.30 18.07 -15.03
CA VAL A 84 -14.65 19.30 -14.58
C VAL A 84 -13.66 19.00 -13.45
N PRO A 85 -12.54 19.76 -13.32
CA PRO A 85 -11.47 19.48 -12.34
C PRO A 85 -11.92 19.45 -10.88
N GLU A 86 -13.00 20.17 -10.53
CA GLU A 86 -13.52 20.25 -9.16
C GLU A 86 -14.52 19.14 -8.84
N SER A 87 -14.85 18.29 -9.81
CA SER A 87 -15.81 17.21 -9.66
C SER A 87 -15.13 15.85 -9.72
N HIS A 88 -15.42 14.99 -8.73
CA HIS A 88 -14.81 13.70 -8.58
C HIS A 88 -15.75 12.61 -9.10
N PRO A 89 -15.27 11.68 -9.94
CA PRO A 89 -16.01 10.47 -10.27
C PRO A 89 -16.14 9.59 -9.04
N ILE A 90 -17.35 9.11 -8.78
CA ILE A 90 -17.71 8.25 -7.67
C ILE A 90 -18.24 6.94 -8.24
N TYR A 91 -17.51 5.87 -8.04
CA TYR A 91 -17.91 4.53 -8.44
C TYR A 91 -18.51 3.80 -7.25
N THR A 92 -19.71 3.29 -7.40
CA THR A 92 -20.41 2.55 -6.35
C THR A 92 -20.77 1.15 -6.85
N ARG A 93 -20.53 0.15 -6.01
CA ARG A 93 -20.89 -1.23 -6.27
C ARG A 93 -21.52 -1.84 -5.03
N THR A 94 -22.70 -2.42 -5.18
CA THR A 94 -23.39 -3.09 -4.08
C THR A 94 -23.63 -4.56 -4.41
N ARG A 95 -23.14 -5.44 -3.55
CA ARG A 95 -23.39 -6.89 -3.62
C ARG A 95 -24.38 -7.29 -2.53
N LYS A 96 -25.36 -8.10 -2.92
CA LYS A 96 -26.26 -8.79 -2.01
C LYS A 96 -25.72 -10.18 -1.72
N ILE A 97 -25.69 -10.54 -0.46
CA ILE A 97 -25.16 -11.79 0.06
C ILE A 97 -26.35 -12.60 0.61
N SER A 98 -26.52 -13.82 0.14
CA SER A 98 -27.72 -14.62 0.44
C SER A 98 -27.63 -15.35 1.77
N GLY A 99 -26.41 -15.63 2.26
CA GLY A 99 -26.20 -16.38 3.47
C GLY A 99 -24.75 -16.32 3.96
N ILE A 100 -24.50 -16.95 5.10
CA ILE A 100 -23.22 -16.86 5.80
C ILE A 100 -22.04 -17.43 5.00
N ASP A 101 -22.28 -18.49 4.23
CA ASP A 101 -21.26 -19.16 3.42
C ASP A 101 -20.85 -18.34 2.19
N ASP A 102 -21.72 -17.42 1.75
CA ASP A 102 -21.50 -16.59 0.57
C ASP A 102 -20.52 -15.45 0.85
N TRP A 103 -20.27 -15.10 2.11
CA TRP A 103 -19.32 -14.04 2.51
C TRP A 103 -17.87 -14.39 2.17
N SER A 104 -17.52 -15.65 2.15
CA SER A 104 -16.17 -16.11 1.81
C SER A 104 -15.94 -16.33 0.31
N SER A 105 -17.03 -16.48 -0.48
CA SER A 105 -16.98 -16.77 -1.90
C SER A 105 -17.09 -15.53 -2.77
N GLY A 106 -16.04 -15.21 -3.53
CA GLY A 106 -16.08 -14.18 -4.57
C GLY A 106 -16.05 -12.73 -4.09
N LEU A 107 -15.88 -12.49 -2.79
CA LEU A 107 -15.71 -11.15 -2.23
C LEU A 107 -14.23 -10.70 -2.20
N ASN A 108 -13.35 -11.40 -2.89
CA ASN A 108 -11.97 -10.96 -3.12
C ASN A 108 -12.01 -9.68 -3.95
N GLU A 109 -12.33 -8.58 -3.29
CA GLU A 109 -12.27 -7.26 -3.88
C GLU A 109 -10.81 -6.89 -4.03
N VAL A 110 -10.40 -6.81 -5.27
CA VAL A 110 -9.10 -6.29 -5.63
C VAL A 110 -9.22 -4.78 -5.60
N PHE A 111 -8.47 -4.18 -4.69
CA PHE A 111 -8.51 -2.75 -4.49
C PHE A 111 -7.61 -2.03 -5.50
N VAL A 112 -6.40 -2.53 -5.70
CA VAL A 112 -5.42 -1.97 -6.63
C VAL A 112 -4.82 -3.10 -7.45
N LYS A 113 -4.68 -2.92 -8.75
CA LYS A 113 -4.01 -3.85 -9.65
C LYS A 113 -2.79 -3.21 -10.27
N GLY A 114 -1.61 -3.76 -9.98
CA GLY A 114 -0.39 -3.62 -10.74
C GLY A 114 0.01 -2.23 -11.21
N THR A 115 0.64 -2.21 -12.37
CA THR A 115 1.06 -1.00 -13.06
C THR A 115 0.48 -0.97 -14.47
N PHE A 116 0.34 0.21 -15.08
CA PHE A 116 -0.18 0.33 -16.46
C PHE A 116 0.72 -0.30 -17.53
N HIS A 117 2.03 -0.45 -17.22
CA HIS A 117 3.05 -0.62 -18.23
C HIS A 117 3.73 -1.98 -18.24
N ALA A 118 3.41 -2.86 -17.30
CA ALA A 118 4.08 -4.15 -17.24
C ALA A 118 3.09 -5.28 -17.02
N ASP A 119 2.83 -6.06 -18.07
CA ASP A 119 2.06 -7.31 -17.99
C ASP A 119 2.59 -8.25 -16.90
N GLU A 120 3.89 -8.15 -16.60
CA GLU A 120 4.56 -8.92 -15.54
C GLU A 120 4.11 -8.56 -14.11
N LEU A 121 3.47 -7.39 -13.91
CA LEU A 121 3.04 -6.89 -12.61
C LEU A 121 1.54 -7.00 -12.36
N ASP A 122 0.80 -7.63 -13.23
CA ASP A 122 -0.64 -7.89 -13.10
C ASP A 122 -1.04 -8.68 -11.85
N HIS A 123 -0.05 -9.25 -11.16
CA HIS A 123 -0.26 -10.01 -9.92
C HIS A 123 -0.15 -9.18 -8.63
N ILE A 124 0.13 -7.86 -8.72
CA ILE A 124 0.13 -6.99 -7.54
C ILE A 124 -1.30 -6.60 -7.23
N GLU A 125 -1.76 -6.95 -6.04
CA GLU A 125 -3.12 -6.62 -5.61
C GLU A 125 -3.21 -6.50 -4.09
N LEU A 126 -4.06 -5.60 -3.60
CA LEU A 126 -4.50 -5.58 -2.22
C LEU A 126 -5.76 -6.43 -2.10
N LYS A 127 -5.65 -7.59 -1.46
CA LYS A 127 -6.77 -8.52 -1.25
C LYS A 127 -7.35 -8.41 0.13
N SER A 128 -8.68 -8.52 0.21
CA SER A 128 -9.38 -8.79 1.48
C SER A 128 -9.99 -10.19 1.50
N ARG A 129 -10.08 -10.75 2.69
CA ARG A 129 -10.82 -11.99 2.96
C ARG A 129 -11.73 -11.78 4.16
N ILE A 130 -13.02 -12.08 3.98
CA ILE A 130 -14.04 -11.99 5.01
C ILE A 130 -14.36 -13.37 5.54
N ASP A 131 -14.41 -13.50 6.87
CA ASP A 131 -14.89 -14.67 7.59
C ASP A 131 -15.98 -14.21 8.56
N ILE A 132 -17.19 -14.80 8.48
CA ILE A 132 -18.30 -14.53 9.41
C ILE A 132 -18.69 -15.84 10.09
N GLU A 133 -18.75 -15.81 11.42
CA GLU A 133 -19.20 -16.93 12.23
C GLU A 133 -20.46 -16.55 13.03
N THR A 134 -21.42 -17.45 13.06
CA THR A 134 -22.59 -17.34 13.94
C THR A 134 -22.58 -18.49 14.93
N ARG A 135 -22.74 -18.19 16.22
CA ARG A 135 -22.82 -19.21 17.29
C ARG A 135 -24.05 -18.98 18.13
N GLN A 136 -24.88 -20.01 18.23
CA GLN A 136 -26.06 -20.01 19.12
C GLN A 136 -25.67 -20.58 20.48
N GLY A 137 -25.90 -19.80 21.51
CA GLY A 137 -25.66 -20.16 22.91
C GLY A 137 -26.94 -20.15 23.74
N SER A 138 -26.85 -20.51 25.03
CA SER A 138 -28.00 -20.50 25.96
C SER A 138 -28.48 -19.08 26.29
N ALA A 139 -27.67 -18.05 26.05
CA ALA A 139 -27.98 -16.65 26.35
C ALA A 139 -28.34 -15.82 25.11
N GLY A 140 -28.36 -16.45 23.94
CA GLY A 140 -28.64 -15.76 22.66
C GLY A 140 -27.70 -16.16 21.52
N THR A 141 -27.66 -15.34 20.49
CA THR A 141 -26.89 -15.60 19.29
C THR A 141 -25.75 -14.60 19.17
N SER A 142 -24.50 -15.09 18.99
CA SER A 142 -23.33 -14.25 18.72
C SER A 142 -22.93 -14.29 17.26
N TYR A 143 -22.46 -13.15 16.76
CA TYR A 143 -21.95 -12.94 15.43
C TYR A 143 -20.50 -12.45 15.53
N THR A 144 -19.61 -13.07 14.79
CA THR A 144 -18.21 -12.65 14.71
C THR A 144 -17.87 -12.35 13.26
N TYR A 145 -17.39 -11.16 13.02
CA TYR A 145 -16.87 -10.73 11.72
C TYR A 145 -15.36 -10.55 11.81
N ARG A 146 -14.64 -11.09 10.83
CA ARG A 146 -13.21 -10.85 10.60
C ARG A 146 -12.98 -10.52 9.15
N GLU A 147 -12.20 -9.50 8.89
CA GLU A 147 -11.70 -9.20 7.55
C GLU A 147 -10.21 -8.97 7.62
N ARG A 148 -9.46 -9.61 6.70
CA ARG A 148 -8.01 -9.52 6.64
C ARG A 148 -7.59 -8.96 5.31
N PHE A 149 -6.76 -7.90 5.37
CA PHE A 149 -6.18 -7.27 4.21
C PHE A 149 -4.70 -7.62 4.10
N ARG A 150 -4.25 -7.97 2.90
CA ARG A 150 -2.85 -8.22 2.60
C ARG A 150 -2.50 -7.83 1.18
N TRP A 151 -1.29 -7.35 0.98
CA TRP A 151 -0.72 -7.17 -0.34
C TRP A 151 -0.22 -8.50 -0.91
N ILE A 152 -0.57 -8.76 -2.17
CA ILE A 152 -0.03 -9.87 -2.96
C ILE A 152 0.97 -9.26 -3.96
N GLY A 153 2.16 -9.84 -4.07
CA GLY A 153 3.17 -9.47 -5.07
C GLY A 153 3.92 -8.15 -4.84
N LEU A 154 3.48 -7.27 -3.91
CA LEU A 154 4.03 -5.92 -3.77
C LEU A 154 5.47 -5.90 -3.23
N LYS A 155 5.78 -6.68 -2.19
CA LYS A 155 7.12 -6.70 -1.59
C LYS A 155 8.25 -6.98 -2.58
N PRO A 156 8.20 -8.06 -3.40
CA PRO A 156 9.27 -8.32 -4.37
C PRO A 156 9.39 -7.23 -5.44
N VAL A 157 8.29 -6.60 -5.83
CA VAL A 157 8.33 -5.50 -6.81
C VAL A 157 9.02 -4.27 -6.22
N LEU A 158 8.64 -3.82 -5.03
CA LEU A 158 9.29 -2.71 -4.35
C LEU A 158 10.78 -3.00 -4.10
N ARG A 159 11.12 -4.21 -3.64
CA ARG A 159 12.52 -4.62 -3.46
C ARG A 159 13.33 -4.47 -4.74
N ASN A 160 12.82 -4.99 -5.85
CA ASN A 160 13.52 -4.94 -7.13
C ASN A 160 13.64 -3.50 -7.63
N TRP A 161 12.57 -2.73 -7.53
CA TRP A 161 12.53 -1.33 -7.95
C TRP A 161 13.54 -0.48 -7.16
N PHE A 162 13.55 -0.55 -5.84
CA PHE A 162 14.55 0.15 -5.02
C PHE A 162 15.98 -0.30 -5.32
N THR A 163 16.19 -1.62 -5.52
CA THR A 163 17.49 -2.15 -5.90
C THR A 163 17.98 -1.56 -7.21
N ASP A 164 17.11 -1.46 -8.22
CA ASP A 164 17.45 -0.90 -9.53
C ASP A 164 17.72 0.60 -9.46
N VAL A 165 16.90 1.36 -8.72
CA VAL A 165 17.15 2.80 -8.52
C VAL A 165 18.54 3.04 -7.94
N ILE A 166 18.87 2.37 -6.83
CA ILE A 166 20.14 2.55 -6.14
C ILE A 166 21.32 2.07 -7.02
N CYS A 167 21.21 0.91 -7.65
CA CYS A 167 22.30 0.37 -8.48
C CYS A 167 22.55 1.22 -9.72
N ASN A 168 21.50 1.80 -10.33
CA ASN A 168 21.65 2.67 -11.48
C ASN A 168 22.36 3.98 -11.08
N SER A 169 22.00 4.59 -9.95
CA SER A 169 22.67 5.79 -9.42
C SER A 169 24.16 5.54 -9.17
N ILE A 170 24.51 4.42 -8.54
CA ILE A 170 25.91 4.02 -8.30
C ILE A 170 26.63 3.75 -9.62
N GLN A 171 25.98 3.07 -10.55
CA GLN A 171 26.53 2.76 -11.87
C GLN A 171 26.86 4.04 -12.66
N GLU A 172 25.94 4.98 -12.70
CA GLU A 172 26.10 6.26 -13.38
C GLU A 172 27.25 7.07 -12.77
N HIS A 173 27.27 7.19 -11.44
CA HIS A 173 28.26 7.98 -10.72
C HIS A 173 29.68 7.45 -10.88
N TYR A 174 29.88 6.14 -10.70
CA TYR A 174 31.22 5.52 -10.76
C TYR A 174 31.58 4.96 -12.15
N GLY A 175 30.68 5.05 -13.15
CA GLY A 175 30.92 4.53 -14.48
C GLY A 175 31.22 3.03 -14.46
N LEU A 176 30.42 2.25 -13.74
CA LEU A 176 30.61 0.80 -13.63
C LEU A 176 30.11 0.11 -14.90
N ASN A 177 31.04 -0.40 -15.70
CA ASN A 177 30.73 -1.16 -16.92
C ASN A 177 30.90 -2.67 -16.74
N ASP A 178 31.32 -3.10 -15.56
CA ASP A 178 31.53 -4.51 -15.24
C ASP A 178 30.21 -5.16 -14.81
N GLY A 179 29.70 -6.07 -15.62
CA GLY A 179 28.47 -6.81 -15.34
C GLY A 179 28.53 -7.65 -14.05
N ALA A 180 29.71 -8.13 -13.65
CA ALA A 180 29.88 -8.92 -12.42
C ALA A 180 29.76 -8.05 -11.17
N GLY A 181 30.39 -6.87 -11.15
CA GLY A 181 30.29 -5.92 -10.04
C GLY A 181 28.88 -5.40 -9.86
N LEU A 182 28.17 -5.11 -10.95
CA LEU A 182 26.78 -4.66 -10.90
C LEU A 182 25.84 -5.76 -10.39
N ALA A 183 26.04 -7.00 -10.81
CA ALA A 183 25.26 -8.15 -10.30
C ALA A 183 25.46 -8.36 -8.80
N GLU A 184 26.71 -8.19 -8.33
CA GLU A 184 27.03 -8.28 -6.89
C GLU A 184 26.38 -7.15 -6.07
N LEU A 185 26.38 -5.91 -6.60
CA LEU A 185 25.68 -4.78 -5.98
C LEU A 185 24.17 -5.05 -5.89
N ARG A 186 23.56 -5.51 -6.98
CA ARG A 186 22.13 -5.87 -6.97
C ARG A 186 21.82 -6.94 -5.93
N GLY A 187 22.62 -7.98 -5.83
CA GLY A 187 22.49 -9.01 -4.81
C GLY A 187 22.63 -8.46 -3.39
N LEU A 188 23.58 -7.55 -3.16
CA LEU A 188 23.75 -6.88 -1.87
C LEU A 188 22.51 -6.07 -1.48
N TYR A 189 22.03 -5.18 -2.36
CA TYR A 189 20.90 -4.30 -2.04
C TYR A 189 19.60 -5.08 -1.88
N ALA A 190 19.30 -6.00 -2.78
CA ALA A 190 18.13 -6.88 -2.64
C ALA A 190 18.16 -7.66 -1.31
N GLY A 191 19.33 -8.22 -0.94
CA GLY A 191 19.49 -8.95 0.31
C GLY A 191 19.31 -8.06 1.56
N VAL A 192 19.83 -6.85 1.54
CA VAL A 192 19.66 -5.91 2.66
C VAL A 192 18.21 -5.45 2.77
N ILE A 193 17.55 -5.14 1.65
CA ILE A 193 16.12 -4.77 1.66
C ILE A 193 15.27 -5.93 2.19
N ASP A 194 15.57 -7.18 1.82
CA ASP A 194 14.83 -8.34 2.34
C ASP A 194 15.01 -8.54 3.84
N LEU A 195 16.24 -8.39 4.34
CA LEU A 195 16.57 -8.57 5.77
C LEU A 195 16.03 -7.43 6.63
N ALA A 196 16.09 -6.21 6.13
CA ALA A 196 15.67 -5.02 6.84
C ALA A 196 14.25 -4.56 6.43
N TRP A 197 13.46 -5.41 5.78
CA TRP A 197 12.15 -5.02 5.28
C TRP A 197 11.26 -4.37 6.32
N GLU A 198 11.15 -4.97 7.50
CA GLU A 198 10.35 -4.43 8.59
C GLU A 198 10.86 -3.07 9.10
N THR A 199 12.18 -2.87 9.07
CA THR A 199 12.80 -1.58 9.40
C THR A 199 12.50 -0.55 8.33
N PHE A 200 12.55 -0.92 7.04
CA PHE A 200 12.28 0.01 5.94
C PHE A 200 10.84 0.51 5.88
N ILE A 201 9.87 -0.28 6.32
CA ILE A 201 8.44 0.08 6.30
C ILE A 201 7.93 0.63 7.64
N ASP A 202 8.77 0.73 8.66
CA ASP A 202 8.44 1.20 9.99
C ASP A 202 9.33 2.39 10.38
N ASN A 203 8.75 3.59 10.44
CA ASN A 203 9.49 4.82 10.68
C ASN A 203 10.25 4.83 12.03
N GLU A 204 9.67 4.23 13.08
CA GLU A 204 10.31 4.22 14.42
C GLU A 204 11.53 3.29 14.43
N LYS A 205 11.40 2.08 13.84
CA LYS A 205 12.54 1.15 13.69
C LYS A 205 13.64 1.76 12.84
N LEU A 206 13.26 2.48 11.86
CA LEU A 206 14.12 3.08 10.88
C LEU A 206 14.91 4.25 11.42
N GLU A 207 14.32 5.11 12.26
CA GLU A 207 15.06 6.11 13.02
C GLU A 207 16.06 5.47 13.98
N ALA A 208 15.73 4.30 14.55
CA ALA A 208 16.60 3.60 15.49
C ALA A 208 17.75 2.85 14.82
N GLU A 209 17.50 2.16 13.70
CA GLU A 209 18.40 1.16 13.09
C GLU A 209 18.98 1.60 11.73
N GLY A 210 18.38 2.58 11.07
CA GLY A 210 18.72 2.97 9.71
C GLY A 210 20.18 3.40 9.52
N ALA A 211 20.79 4.05 10.52
CA ALA A 211 22.19 4.47 10.45
C ALA A 211 23.15 3.28 10.34
N ASP A 212 22.87 2.18 11.03
CA ASP A 212 23.69 0.96 11.00
C ASP A 212 23.51 0.21 9.67
N ILE A 213 22.31 0.20 9.12
CA ILE A 213 22.03 -0.35 7.80
C ILE A 213 22.82 0.40 6.72
N ILE A 214 22.76 1.74 6.72
CA ILE A 214 23.49 2.57 5.75
C ILE A 214 25.00 2.37 5.90
N SER A 215 25.53 2.40 7.09
CA SER A 215 26.98 2.20 7.31
C SER A 215 27.45 0.83 6.79
N THR A 216 26.62 -0.18 6.92
CA THR A 216 26.88 -1.52 6.40
C THR A 216 26.81 -1.55 4.86
N LEU A 217 25.82 -0.89 4.26
CA LEU A 217 25.71 -0.73 2.82
C LEU A 217 26.92 0.01 2.24
N VAL A 218 27.29 1.16 2.80
CA VAL A 218 28.45 1.94 2.35
C VAL A 218 29.71 1.10 2.36
N ARG A 219 29.99 0.40 3.46
CA ARG A 219 31.19 -0.45 3.58
C ARG A 219 31.23 -1.57 2.53
N ASN A 220 30.12 -2.26 2.31
CA ASN A 220 30.07 -3.37 1.37
C ASN A 220 30.09 -2.89 -0.09
N THR A 221 29.37 -1.82 -0.41
CA THR A 221 29.35 -1.18 -1.71
C THR A 221 30.76 -0.68 -2.10
N LYS A 222 31.45 0.02 -1.18
CA LYS A 222 32.84 0.45 -1.37
C LYS A 222 33.72 -0.72 -1.78
N ARG A 223 33.68 -1.84 -1.03
CA ARG A 223 34.47 -3.04 -1.30
C ARG A 223 34.20 -3.62 -2.71
N ILE A 224 32.94 -3.62 -3.15
CA ILE A 224 32.57 -4.11 -4.47
C ILE A 224 33.14 -3.20 -5.54
N ILE A 225 32.97 -1.88 -5.41
CA ILE A 225 33.46 -0.91 -6.39
C ILE A 225 35.00 -0.92 -6.47
N GLU A 226 35.71 -0.96 -5.34
CA GLU A 226 37.18 -1.01 -5.30
C GLU A 226 37.74 -2.24 -6.03
N ARG A 227 37.05 -3.37 -6.03
CA ARG A 227 37.43 -4.56 -6.80
C ARG A 227 37.35 -4.38 -8.31
N THR A 228 36.59 -3.40 -8.78
CA THR A 228 36.55 -3.03 -10.22
C THR A 228 37.69 -2.07 -10.61
N GLY A 229 38.62 -1.75 -9.69
CA GLY A 229 39.75 -0.85 -9.91
C GLY A 229 39.43 0.63 -9.75
N LYS A 230 38.25 0.97 -9.22
CA LYS A 230 37.85 2.35 -8.93
C LYS A 230 38.19 2.70 -7.47
N THR A 231 38.52 3.98 -7.23
CA THR A 231 38.69 4.50 -5.88
C THR A 231 37.39 5.13 -5.41
N VAL A 232 37.00 4.85 -4.17
CA VAL A 232 35.76 5.32 -3.57
C VAL A 232 36.01 5.83 -2.17
N GLU A 233 35.61 7.07 -1.89
CA GLU A 233 35.61 7.60 -0.53
C GLU A 233 34.29 7.28 0.17
N SER A 234 34.36 6.82 1.41
CA SER A 234 33.15 6.42 2.15
C SER A 234 32.18 7.57 2.39
N GLU A 235 32.73 8.79 2.54
CA GLU A 235 31.92 10.01 2.72
C GLU A 235 31.17 10.38 1.42
N GLU A 236 31.85 10.26 0.27
CA GLU A 236 31.26 10.46 -1.06
C GLU A 236 30.14 9.44 -1.33
N LEU A 237 30.41 8.15 -1.09
CA LEU A 237 29.42 7.09 -1.26
C LEU A 237 28.23 7.26 -0.31
N THR A 238 28.49 7.71 0.93
CA THR A 238 27.42 8.05 1.87
C THR A 238 26.59 9.22 1.34
N ALA A 239 27.24 10.23 0.79
CA ALA A 239 26.57 11.38 0.19
C ALA A 239 25.69 10.95 -0.98
N ILE A 240 26.19 10.10 -1.88
CA ILE A 240 25.41 9.56 -3.00
C ILE A 240 24.20 8.77 -2.51
N LEU A 241 24.41 7.82 -1.60
CA LEU A 241 23.33 7.01 -1.04
C LEU A 241 22.32 7.81 -0.22
N THR A 242 22.66 9.02 0.18
CA THR A 242 21.80 9.87 1.01
C THR A 242 21.36 11.15 0.30
N ALA A 243 22.16 11.73 -0.59
CA ALA A 243 21.88 13.01 -1.26
C ALA A 243 21.21 12.82 -2.60
N ASP A 244 21.62 11.83 -3.40
CA ASP A 244 20.96 11.55 -4.68
C ASP A 244 19.50 11.13 -4.48
N LEU A 245 19.22 10.50 -3.33
CA LEU A 245 17.84 10.21 -2.93
C LEU A 245 17.09 11.46 -2.41
N MET A 246 17.78 12.56 -2.07
CA MET A 246 17.18 13.79 -1.56
C MET A 246 17.04 14.90 -2.60
N ASP A 247 18.11 15.19 -3.34
CA ASP A 247 18.10 16.22 -4.38
C ASP A 247 17.33 15.75 -5.63
N GLU A 248 17.15 14.42 -5.76
CA GLU A 248 16.31 13.79 -6.78
C GLU A 248 14.98 13.27 -6.23
N ASN A 249 14.57 13.69 -5.03
CA ASN A 249 13.31 13.20 -4.43
C ASN A 249 12.13 13.40 -5.39
N ASP A 250 12.05 14.55 -6.04
CA ASP A 250 11.03 14.83 -7.06
C ASP A 250 11.16 13.85 -8.23
N LYS A 251 12.38 13.56 -8.70
CA LYS A 251 12.60 12.61 -9.80
C LYS A 251 12.30 11.16 -9.42
N ILE A 252 12.53 10.77 -8.16
CA ILE A 252 12.20 9.44 -7.67
C ILE A 252 10.68 9.29 -7.52
N VAL A 253 10.01 10.33 -7.02
CA VAL A 253 8.54 10.37 -6.96
C VAL A 253 7.95 10.29 -8.37
N ASP A 254 8.41 11.13 -9.30
CA ASP A 254 8.00 11.10 -10.71
C ASP A 254 8.28 9.73 -11.36
N ARG A 255 9.39 9.08 -10.99
CA ARG A 255 9.72 7.75 -11.48
C ARG A 255 8.80 6.68 -10.88
N ALA A 256 8.49 6.76 -9.57
CA ALA A 256 7.54 5.85 -8.92
C ALA A 256 6.13 6.01 -9.50
N GLU A 257 5.70 7.23 -9.76
CA GLU A 257 4.42 7.53 -10.40
C GLU A 257 4.33 6.90 -11.80
N ARG A 258 5.38 6.98 -12.59
CA ARG A 258 5.41 6.39 -13.93
C ARG A 258 5.57 4.87 -13.94
N GLU A 259 6.44 4.33 -13.09
CA GLU A 259 6.81 2.91 -13.12
C GLU A 259 5.91 2.04 -12.23
N LEU A 260 5.37 2.60 -11.16
CA LEU A 260 4.53 1.92 -10.17
C LEU A 260 3.26 2.72 -9.84
N PRO A 261 2.48 3.17 -10.84
CA PRO A 261 1.35 4.08 -10.61
C PRO A 261 0.30 3.51 -9.65
N GLY A 262 0.06 2.20 -9.67
CA GLY A 262 -0.87 1.55 -8.75
C GLY A 262 -0.39 1.57 -7.29
N VAL A 263 0.91 1.43 -7.06
CA VAL A 263 1.51 1.53 -5.71
C VAL A 263 1.54 2.97 -5.25
N PHE A 264 1.88 3.88 -6.15
CA PHE A 264 1.87 5.31 -5.88
C PHE A 264 0.45 5.78 -5.51
N GLY A 265 -0.57 5.46 -6.32
CA GLY A 265 -1.96 5.77 -6.01
C GLY A 265 -2.44 5.16 -4.70
N ALA A 266 -2.02 3.92 -4.37
CA ALA A 266 -2.33 3.29 -3.08
C ALA A 266 -1.72 4.06 -1.89
N GLY A 267 -0.56 4.70 -2.06
CA GLY A 267 0.05 5.54 -1.02
C GLY A 267 -0.83 6.71 -0.60
N PHE A 268 -1.66 7.20 -1.51
CA PHE A 268 -2.60 8.32 -1.27
C PHE A 268 -4.03 7.87 -1.00
N THR A 269 -4.27 6.58 -0.78
CA THR A 269 -5.62 6.05 -0.58
C THR A 269 -5.90 5.76 0.88
N GLY A 270 -6.91 6.42 1.44
CA GLY A 270 -7.52 6.09 2.71
C GLY A 270 -8.61 5.02 2.56
N ILE A 271 -8.63 4.03 3.44
CA ILE A 271 -9.67 3.01 3.50
C ILE A 271 -10.51 3.26 4.75
N LYS A 272 -11.80 3.49 4.54
CA LYS A 272 -12.80 3.56 5.61
C LYS A 272 -13.74 2.38 5.49
N LEU A 273 -13.75 1.50 6.48
CA LEU A 273 -14.58 0.32 6.47
C LEU A 273 -15.54 0.32 7.66
N SER A 274 -16.83 0.19 7.37
CA SER A 274 -17.88 0.13 8.38
C SER A 274 -18.60 -1.22 8.33
N VAL A 275 -18.82 -1.83 9.50
CA VAL A 275 -19.55 -3.09 9.65
C VAL A 275 -20.68 -2.92 10.64
N THR A 276 -21.89 -3.23 10.19
CA THR A 276 -23.09 -3.31 11.04
C THR A 276 -23.43 -4.76 11.27
N LEU A 277 -23.45 -5.18 12.54
CA LEU A 277 -23.84 -6.53 12.96
C LEU A 277 -25.17 -6.52 13.71
N PRO A 278 -25.91 -7.65 13.71
CA PRO A 278 -27.07 -7.81 14.58
C PRO A 278 -26.67 -7.78 16.06
N GLY A 279 -27.49 -7.15 16.91
CA GLY A 279 -27.29 -7.15 18.35
C GLY A 279 -26.40 -6.02 18.86
N ILE A 280 -25.79 -6.23 20.02
CA ILE A 280 -24.96 -5.27 20.75
C ILE A 280 -23.49 -5.64 20.51
N ILE A 281 -22.65 -4.66 20.20
CA ILE A 281 -21.20 -4.89 20.06
C ILE A 281 -20.61 -5.21 21.44
N MET A 282 -19.98 -6.38 21.54
CA MET A 282 -19.32 -6.88 22.75
C MET A 282 -17.82 -6.66 22.74
N GLU A 283 -17.21 -6.74 21.56
CA GLU A 283 -15.76 -6.65 21.39
C GLU A 283 -15.44 -6.21 19.97
N SER A 284 -14.45 -5.31 19.82
CA SER A 284 -13.91 -4.94 18.51
C SER A 284 -12.50 -4.34 18.64
N ASN A 285 -11.74 -4.35 17.55
CA ASN A 285 -10.51 -3.58 17.41
C ASN A 285 -10.73 -2.33 16.52
N ALA A 286 -11.97 -1.86 16.41
CA ALA A 286 -12.35 -0.72 15.59
C ALA A 286 -11.92 0.61 16.22
N ASP A 287 -11.71 1.62 15.36
CA ASP A 287 -11.38 2.99 15.78
C ASP A 287 -12.61 3.69 16.38
N LYS A 288 -13.81 3.33 15.90
CA LYS A 288 -15.07 3.91 16.37
C LYS A 288 -16.19 2.86 16.44
N THR A 289 -17.02 2.99 17.48
CA THR A 289 -18.28 2.21 17.64
C THR A 289 -19.45 3.17 17.79
N ASP A 290 -20.52 2.94 17.03
CA ASP A 290 -21.77 3.69 17.09
C ASP A 290 -22.96 2.72 17.01
N GLY A 291 -23.60 2.48 18.15
CA GLY A 291 -24.65 1.47 18.27
C GLY A 291 -24.14 0.06 17.94
N ASN A 292 -24.67 -0.52 16.88
CA ASN A 292 -24.27 -1.83 16.36
C ASN A 292 -23.38 -1.76 15.10
N THR A 293 -22.81 -0.59 14.83
CA THR A 293 -21.89 -0.34 13.72
C THR A 293 -20.51 0.02 14.27
N VAL A 294 -19.50 -0.59 13.70
CA VAL A 294 -18.10 -0.27 13.97
C VAL A 294 -17.42 0.25 12.70
N THR A 295 -16.40 1.09 12.86
CA THR A 295 -15.65 1.69 11.74
C THR A 295 -14.17 1.64 12.01
N TRP A 296 -13.41 1.27 10.98
CA TRP A 296 -11.96 1.35 10.92
C TRP A 296 -11.55 2.33 9.83
N GLU A 297 -10.45 3.06 10.08
CA GLU A 297 -9.81 3.95 9.12
C GLU A 297 -8.32 3.63 9.07
N PHE A 298 -7.79 3.36 7.88
CA PHE A 298 -6.38 3.00 7.69
C PHE A 298 -5.91 3.29 6.26
N GLY A 299 -4.61 3.46 6.07
CA GLY A 299 -4.01 3.63 4.74
C GLY A 299 -3.96 2.33 3.95
N ALA A 300 -4.12 2.39 2.64
CA ALA A 300 -4.04 1.20 1.79
C ALA A 300 -2.65 0.51 1.85
N LEU A 301 -1.59 1.22 2.26
CA LEU A 301 -0.26 0.63 2.46
C LEU A 301 -0.05 0.04 3.87
N ASP A 302 -0.93 0.27 4.84
CA ASP A 302 -0.78 -0.30 6.18
C ASP A 302 -0.66 -1.84 6.17
N PRO A 303 -1.40 -2.59 5.32
CA PRO A 303 -1.25 -4.03 5.18
C PRO A 303 0.10 -4.50 4.60
N LEU A 304 0.99 -3.58 4.20
CA LEU A 304 2.34 -3.89 3.77
C LEU A 304 3.25 -4.23 4.98
N LYS A 305 3.00 -3.58 6.12
CA LYS A 305 3.74 -3.81 7.36
C LYS A 305 3.42 -5.19 7.94
N ALA A 306 2.14 -5.50 8.03
CA ALA A 306 1.62 -6.79 8.47
C ALA A 306 0.21 -6.96 7.92
N GLU A 307 -0.29 -8.20 7.86
CA GLU A 307 -1.70 -8.44 7.56
C GLU A 307 -2.59 -7.62 8.51
N LYS A 308 -3.44 -6.75 7.96
CA LYS A 308 -4.36 -5.94 8.75
C LYS A 308 -5.60 -6.76 9.04
N GLU A 309 -5.83 -7.11 10.29
CA GLU A 309 -7.06 -7.77 10.72
C GLU A 309 -8.03 -6.77 11.33
N LEU A 310 -9.26 -6.78 10.83
CA LEU A 310 -10.42 -6.09 11.38
C LEU A 310 -11.28 -7.14 12.08
N PHE A 311 -11.68 -6.86 13.32
CA PHE A 311 -12.41 -7.80 14.15
C PHE A 311 -13.55 -7.11 14.91
N VAL A 312 -14.74 -7.74 14.88
CA VAL A 312 -15.86 -7.34 15.71
C VAL A 312 -16.74 -8.54 16.09
N ARG A 313 -17.20 -8.55 17.33
CA ARG A 313 -18.16 -9.50 17.84
C ARG A 313 -19.37 -8.79 18.45
N SER A 314 -20.56 -9.27 18.09
CA SER A 314 -21.82 -8.80 18.66
C SER A 314 -22.66 -9.95 19.22
N GLU A 315 -23.62 -9.63 20.06
CA GLU A 315 -24.56 -10.59 20.65
C GLU A 315 -25.99 -10.06 20.63
N ILE A 316 -26.92 -10.93 20.25
CA ILE A 316 -28.37 -10.75 20.50
C ILE A 316 -28.67 -11.49 21.79
N ILE A 317 -29.04 -10.75 22.81
CA ILE A 317 -29.47 -11.30 24.11
C ILE A 317 -30.98 -11.56 24.01
N GLU A 318 -31.41 -12.80 24.21
CA GLU A 318 -32.82 -13.22 24.21
C GLU A 318 -33.44 -13.13 25.62
#